data_604504ee9280b913881aaf05349e353d
#
_entry.id   604504ee9280b913881aaf05349e353d
#
_cell.length_a   1.000
_cell.length_b   1.000
_cell.length_c   1.000
_cell.angle_alpha   90.00
_cell.angle_beta   90.00
_cell.angle_gamma   90.00
#
_symmetry.space_group_name_H-M   'P 1'
#
loop_
_entity.id
_entity.type
_entity.pdbx_description
1 polymer ?
#
loop_
_entity_poly.entity_id
_entity_poly.type
_entity_poly.pdbx_seq_one_letter_code
_entity_poly.pdbx_strand_id
1 'polypeptide(L)'
;MLRLVQVGNSLPTSFPVDTTSTFQAGQIAQLKVIGTDIVCGVSDGTAPFGIIDDVNTAAFTKPVIDEVIVVPLVSTSDGYGNRISVVDTMAVLAFSNIVRSSFTADIEGLVLNDVNGVITVPIGTTLNFDSDGDSIVDSVRIIVSYVYRINNIPGENTTIGSNRITIWFDRGIFQTDQYDTHQQYAVNATLFVNSDGVFTTAQPSANHPGVAMVTGPPTGLDQTLELLWY
;
A
#
# COMPACT_ATOMS: atom_id res chain seq x y z
N MET A 1 -8.96 10.06 11.76
CA MET A 1 -9.12 9.26 13.01
C MET A 1 -10.52 8.72 13.04
N LEU A 2 -10.71 7.46 13.36
CA LEU A 2 -12.04 6.88 13.64
C LEU A 2 -12.09 6.49 15.12
N ARG A 3 -13.19 6.83 15.78
CA ARG A 3 -13.50 6.37 17.13
C ARG A 3 -14.88 5.73 17.12
N LEU A 4 -14.92 4.48 17.57
CA LEU A 4 -16.16 3.77 17.81
C LEU A 4 -16.77 4.25 19.12
N VAL A 5 -18.02 4.72 19.10
CA VAL A 5 -18.77 5.14 20.28
C VAL A 5 -19.69 4.03 20.74
N GLN A 6 -20.44 3.46 19.81
CA GLN A 6 -21.36 2.34 20.12
C GLN A 6 -21.63 1.54 18.84
N VAL A 7 -21.49 0.24 18.91
CA VAL A 7 -21.97 -0.71 17.88
C VAL A 7 -22.96 -1.69 18.50
N GLY A 8 -23.77 -2.25 17.64
CA GLY A 8 -24.59 -3.42 17.98
C GLY A 8 -23.73 -4.69 18.15
N ASN A 9 -24.20 -5.82 17.70
CA ASN A 9 -23.52 -7.12 17.81
C ASN A 9 -22.59 -7.41 16.62
N SER A 10 -22.16 -6.40 15.85
CA SER A 10 -21.34 -6.59 14.69
C SER A 10 -19.84 -6.58 15.02
N LEU A 11 -19.11 -7.36 14.26
CA LEU A 11 -17.65 -7.36 14.27
C LEU A 11 -17.13 -6.71 12.97
N PRO A 12 -16.04 -5.94 13.06
CA PRO A 12 -15.42 -5.43 11.86
C PRO A 12 -14.89 -6.59 11.02
N THR A 13 -15.02 -6.46 9.72
CA THR A 13 -14.55 -7.49 8.78
C THR A 13 -13.40 -6.95 7.96
N SER A 14 -12.43 -7.82 7.71
CA SER A 14 -11.24 -7.49 6.95
C SER A 14 -11.43 -7.83 5.47
N PHE A 15 -11.16 -6.86 4.60
CA PHE A 15 -11.28 -6.99 3.15
C PHE A 15 -9.94 -6.79 2.45
N PRO A 16 -9.67 -7.51 1.34
CA PRO A 16 -8.54 -7.20 0.47
C PRO A 16 -8.70 -5.80 -0.10
N VAL A 17 -7.59 -5.14 -0.37
CA VAL A 17 -7.60 -3.74 -0.83
C VAL A 17 -7.21 -3.58 -2.29
N ASP A 18 -7.76 -2.55 -2.90
CA ASP A 18 -7.25 -1.97 -4.12
C ASP A 18 -5.91 -1.28 -3.82
N THR A 19 -4.81 -1.86 -4.29
CA THR A 19 -3.45 -1.37 -4.03
C THR A 19 -3.14 -0.01 -4.66
N THR A 20 -4.04 0.48 -5.50
CA THR A 20 -3.93 1.83 -6.11
C THR A 20 -4.59 2.91 -5.26
N SER A 21 -5.41 2.53 -4.29
CA SER A 21 -6.14 3.44 -3.41
C SER A 21 -5.31 3.80 -2.17
N THR A 22 -5.40 5.06 -1.74
CA THR A 22 -4.88 5.52 -0.46
C THR A 22 -6.04 5.66 0.51
N PHE A 23 -5.92 5.09 1.69
CA PHE A 23 -6.98 5.01 2.67
C PHE A 23 -6.63 5.80 3.93
N GLN A 24 -7.65 6.32 4.59
CA GLN A 24 -7.55 6.90 5.94
C GLN A 24 -8.64 6.32 6.83
N ALA A 25 -8.33 6.11 8.11
CA ALA A 25 -9.32 5.68 9.08
C ALA A 25 -10.45 6.71 9.19
N GLY A 26 -11.69 6.23 9.12
CA GLY A 26 -12.88 7.08 9.10
C GLY A 26 -13.40 7.48 7.72
N GLN A 27 -12.64 7.20 6.64
CA GLN A 27 -13.17 7.30 5.27
C GLN A 27 -14.17 6.18 4.98
N ILE A 28 -14.94 6.37 3.94
CA ILE A 28 -15.91 5.40 3.45
C ILE A 28 -15.29 4.53 2.38
N ALA A 29 -15.50 3.24 2.53
CA ALA A 29 -15.09 2.22 1.60
C ALA A 29 -16.20 1.86 0.62
N GLN A 30 -15.81 1.37 -0.57
CA GLN A 30 -16.70 0.65 -1.48
C GLN A 30 -16.04 -0.62 -2.00
N LEU A 31 -16.85 -1.62 -2.33
CA LEU A 31 -16.37 -2.84 -2.97
C LEU A 31 -16.21 -2.62 -4.48
N LYS A 32 -15.09 -3.09 -5.03
CA LYS A 32 -14.76 -3.04 -6.45
C LYS A 32 -14.41 -4.45 -6.94
N VAL A 33 -14.68 -4.73 -8.19
CA VAL A 33 -14.24 -5.97 -8.85
C VAL A 33 -13.04 -5.64 -9.73
N ILE A 34 -11.90 -6.27 -9.46
CA ILE A 34 -10.69 -6.17 -10.28
C ILE A 34 -10.34 -7.56 -10.78
N GLY A 35 -10.57 -7.80 -12.08
CA GLY A 35 -10.47 -9.14 -12.64
C GLY A 35 -11.51 -10.08 -12.04
N THR A 36 -11.10 -11.08 -11.30
CA THR A 36 -11.95 -12.04 -10.58
C THR A 36 -12.09 -11.73 -9.09
N ASP A 37 -11.34 -10.74 -8.58
CA ASP A 37 -11.22 -10.48 -7.15
C ASP A 37 -12.14 -9.33 -6.73
N ILE A 38 -12.76 -9.49 -5.55
CA ILE A 38 -13.48 -8.41 -4.88
C ILE A 38 -12.49 -7.73 -3.93
N VAL A 39 -12.23 -6.47 -4.19
CA VAL A 39 -11.33 -5.64 -3.39
C VAL A 39 -12.07 -4.43 -2.85
N CYS A 40 -11.50 -3.83 -1.82
CA CYS A 40 -12.01 -2.61 -1.25
C CYS A 40 -11.22 -1.40 -1.75
N GLY A 41 -11.91 -0.35 -2.16
CA GLY A 41 -11.37 0.96 -2.51
C GLY A 41 -12.03 2.07 -1.70
N VAL A 42 -11.50 3.29 -1.79
CA VAL A 42 -12.18 4.48 -1.28
C VAL A 42 -13.47 4.68 -2.09
N SER A 43 -14.57 5.00 -1.42
CA SER A 43 -15.86 5.22 -2.06
C SER A 43 -15.85 6.55 -2.83
N ASP A 44 -16.44 6.53 -4.02
CA ASP A 44 -16.79 7.72 -4.79
C ASP A 44 -18.20 8.26 -4.45
N GLY A 45 -18.85 7.68 -3.45
CA GLY A 45 -20.17 8.04 -2.97
C GLY A 45 -21.32 7.33 -3.68
N THR A 46 -21.09 6.63 -4.80
CA THR A 46 -22.17 5.94 -5.54
C THR A 46 -22.61 4.63 -4.90
N ALA A 47 -21.66 3.89 -4.31
CA ALA A 47 -21.89 2.59 -3.68
C ALA A 47 -21.14 2.46 -2.35
N PRO A 48 -21.44 3.32 -1.36
CA PRO A 48 -20.79 3.25 -0.06
C PRO A 48 -21.12 1.91 0.63
N PHE A 49 -20.07 1.27 1.18
CA PHE A 49 -20.17 -0.06 1.77
C PHE A 49 -19.99 -0.06 3.28
N GLY A 50 -19.07 0.75 3.82
CA GLY A 50 -18.82 0.81 5.25
C GLY A 50 -17.71 1.81 5.59
N ILE A 51 -17.44 1.94 6.89
CA ILE A 51 -16.46 2.88 7.45
C ILE A 51 -15.14 2.14 7.69
N ILE A 52 -14.04 2.71 7.23
CA ILE A 52 -12.70 2.16 7.41
C ILE A 52 -12.26 2.39 8.86
N ASP A 53 -12.01 1.32 9.61
CA ASP A 53 -11.62 1.37 11.01
C ASP A 53 -10.13 1.67 11.16
N ASP A 54 -9.30 0.77 10.66
CA ASP A 54 -7.86 0.90 10.75
C ASP A 54 -7.24 0.81 9.37
N VAL A 55 -6.40 1.77 9.10
CA VAL A 55 -5.59 1.79 7.91
C VAL A 55 -4.15 1.64 8.31
N ASN A 56 -3.68 0.45 8.25
CA ASN A 56 -2.26 0.23 8.26
C ASN A 56 -1.70 0.54 6.86
N THR A 57 -1.61 1.83 6.51
CA THR A 57 -1.02 2.27 5.23
C THR A 57 0.41 1.78 5.07
N ALA A 58 1.11 1.52 6.18
CA ALA A 58 2.39 0.83 6.18
C ALA A 58 2.27 -0.64 5.71
N ALA A 59 1.05 -1.22 5.69
CA ALA A 59 0.84 -2.57 5.16
C ALA A 59 0.95 -2.65 3.63
N PHE A 60 0.82 -1.52 2.90
CA PHE A 60 0.91 -1.50 1.43
C PHE A 60 2.32 -1.38 0.90
N THR A 61 3.22 -0.89 1.74
CA THR A 61 4.63 -0.76 1.40
C THR A 61 5.49 -1.16 2.59
N LYS A 62 6.59 -1.85 2.32
CA LYS A 62 7.58 -2.18 3.35
C LYS A 62 8.96 -1.77 2.88
N PRO A 63 9.77 -1.17 3.77
CA PRO A 63 11.16 -0.90 3.46
C PRO A 63 12.01 -2.16 3.58
N VAL A 64 12.96 -2.28 2.67
CA VAL A 64 14.13 -3.16 2.79
C VAL A 64 15.33 -2.25 2.90
N ILE A 65 16.12 -2.46 3.93
CA ILE A 65 17.30 -1.62 4.23
C ILE A 65 18.52 -2.53 4.16
N ASP A 66 19.52 -2.10 3.40
CA ASP A 66 20.83 -2.74 3.29
C ASP A 66 20.76 -4.23 2.89
N GLU A 67 19.89 -4.56 1.92
CA GLU A 67 19.94 -5.88 1.30
C GLU A 67 21.26 -6.06 0.57
N VAL A 68 21.96 -7.13 0.94
CA VAL A 68 23.25 -7.47 0.33
C VAL A 68 23.05 -8.49 -0.78
N ILE A 69 23.47 -8.14 -1.97
CA ILE A 69 23.41 -9.00 -3.14
C ILE A 69 24.86 -9.28 -3.60
N VAL A 70 25.17 -10.54 -3.82
CA VAL A 70 26.45 -10.94 -4.38
C VAL A 70 26.23 -11.48 -5.80
N VAL A 71 26.86 -10.82 -6.77
CA VAL A 71 26.80 -11.20 -8.19
C VAL A 71 28.12 -11.82 -8.56
N PRO A 72 28.16 -13.12 -8.81
CA PRO A 72 29.41 -13.81 -9.11
C PRO A 72 29.92 -13.43 -10.49
N LEU A 73 31.24 -13.54 -10.63
CA LEU A 73 31.91 -13.40 -11.90
C LEU A 73 31.65 -14.63 -12.78
N VAL A 74 31.10 -14.43 -13.96
CA VAL A 74 31.01 -15.47 -14.97
C VAL A 74 32.24 -15.41 -15.87
N SER A 75 33.07 -16.43 -15.81
CA SER A 75 34.26 -16.55 -16.66
C SER A 75 33.89 -17.18 -18.00
N THR A 76 34.00 -16.40 -19.08
CA THR A 76 33.86 -16.93 -20.45
C THR A 76 35.20 -16.93 -21.16
N SER A 77 35.38 -17.86 -22.11
CA SER A 77 36.55 -17.86 -23.00
C SER A 77 36.26 -17.00 -24.24
N ASP A 78 37.24 -16.20 -24.67
CA ASP A 78 37.16 -15.36 -25.88
C ASP A 78 37.28 -16.12 -27.20
N GLY A 79 37.29 -17.44 -27.16
CA GLY A 79 37.53 -18.32 -28.32
C GLY A 79 39.00 -18.50 -28.67
N TYR A 80 39.91 -17.76 -28.06
CA TYR A 80 41.37 -17.89 -28.21
C TYR A 80 42.01 -18.52 -26.96
N GLY A 81 41.20 -18.97 -26.01
CA GLY A 81 41.67 -19.59 -24.77
C GLY A 81 41.93 -18.60 -23.62
N ASN A 82 41.74 -17.29 -23.84
CA ASN A 82 41.83 -16.31 -22.78
C ASN A 82 40.52 -16.32 -21.99
N ARG A 83 40.61 -16.23 -20.69
CA ARG A 83 39.45 -16.08 -19.84
C ARG A 83 39.04 -14.62 -19.81
N ILE A 84 37.86 -14.31 -20.35
CA ILE A 84 37.25 -13.01 -20.20
C ILE A 84 36.34 -13.10 -18.98
N SER A 85 36.59 -12.26 -18.01
CA SER A 85 35.76 -12.15 -16.83
C SER A 85 34.58 -11.23 -17.15
N VAL A 86 33.39 -11.77 -17.19
CA VAL A 86 32.12 -11.02 -17.36
C VAL A 86 31.31 -11.17 -16.08
N VAL A 87 30.93 -10.06 -15.48
CA VAL A 87 29.97 -10.09 -14.36
C VAL A 87 28.63 -10.57 -14.90
N ASP A 88 27.97 -11.46 -14.19
CA ASP A 88 26.58 -11.82 -14.51
C ASP A 88 25.73 -10.56 -14.46
N THR A 89 25.00 -10.31 -15.55
CA THR A 89 24.35 -9.02 -15.75
C THR A 89 23.05 -8.89 -14.99
N MET A 90 22.56 -9.94 -14.35
CA MET A 90 21.27 -9.89 -13.64
C MET A 90 21.37 -10.44 -12.22
N ALA A 91 20.74 -9.72 -11.29
CA ALA A 91 20.50 -10.16 -9.93
C ALA A 91 19.04 -9.96 -9.56
N VAL A 92 18.52 -10.78 -8.67
CA VAL A 92 17.12 -10.74 -8.22
C VAL A 92 17.09 -10.23 -6.79
N LEU A 93 16.30 -9.20 -6.56
CA LEU A 93 16.01 -8.68 -5.22
C LEU A 93 15.09 -9.64 -4.45
N ALA A 94 15.11 -9.57 -3.14
CA ALA A 94 14.25 -10.41 -2.29
C ALA A 94 12.76 -10.16 -2.56
N PHE A 95 12.40 -8.96 -3.05
CA PHE A 95 11.01 -8.61 -3.32
C PHE A 95 10.85 -7.96 -4.70
N SER A 96 9.64 -8.08 -5.24
CA SER A 96 9.20 -7.45 -6.49
C SER A 96 8.29 -6.24 -6.20
N ASN A 97 7.76 -5.59 -7.25
CA ASN A 97 6.87 -4.43 -7.14
C ASN A 97 7.45 -3.26 -6.35
N ILE A 98 8.66 -2.90 -6.72
CA ILE A 98 9.45 -1.89 -6.02
C ILE A 98 8.93 -0.49 -6.37
N VAL A 99 8.88 0.38 -5.37
CA VAL A 99 8.64 1.81 -5.57
C VAL A 99 9.94 2.43 -6.12
N ARG A 100 10.01 2.60 -7.44
CA ARG A 100 11.24 3.02 -8.15
C ARG A 100 11.93 4.23 -7.53
N SER A 101 11.17 5.22 -7.08
CA SER A 101 11.72 6.44 -6.44
C SER A 101 12.40 6.21 -5.09
N SER A 102 12.20 5.05 -4.49
CA SER A 102 12.81 4.67 -3.21
C SER A 102 14.07 3.82 -3.35
N PHE A 103 14.37 3.35 -4.58
CA PHE A 103 15.51 2.48 -4.83
C PHE A 103 16.81 3.27 -4.75
N THR A 104 17.71 2.80 -3.91
CA THR A 104 19.08 3.30 -3.77
C THR A 104 20.08 2.14 -3.76
N ALA A 105 21.26 2.36 -4.26
CA ALA A 105 22.32 1.37 -4.28
C ALA A 105 23.67 2.05 -4.05
N ASP A 106 24.65 1.31 -3.55
CA ASP A 106 26.01 1.76 -3.35
C ASP A 106 26.87 1.71 -4.65
N ILE A 107 26.31 1.14 -5.72
CA ILE A 107 26.93 1.07 -7.05
C ILE A 107 26.08 1.87 -8.04
N GLU A 108 26.73 2.70 -8.84
CA GLU A 108 26.09 3.49 -9.89
C GLU A 108 25.80 2.66 -11.15
N GLY A 109 24.82 3.12 -11.93
CA GLY A 109 24.51 2.55 -13.24
C GLY A 109 23.67 1.28 -13.22
N LEU A 110 23.21 0.81 -12.07
CA LEU A 110 22.27 -0.30 -11.99
C LEU A 110 20.94 0.05 -12.67
N VAL A 111 20.40 -0.88 -13.47
CA VAL A 111 19.07 -0.72 -14.07
C VAL A 111 18.08 -1.62 -13.34
N LEU A 112 17.08 -1.00 -12.71
CA LEU A 112 16.03 -1.69 -11.98
C LEU A 112 14.83 -1.98 -12.89
N ASN A 113 14.40 -3.26 -12.93
CA ASN A 113 13.05 -3.63 -13.31
C ASN A 113 12.21 -3.73 -12.04
N ASP A 114 11.46 -2.68 -11.74
CA ASP A 114 10.71 -2.50 -10.51
C ASP A 114 9.51 -3.46 -10.38
N VAL A 115 9.00 -4.00 -11.49
CA VAL A 115 7.87 -4.94 -11.49
C VAL A 115 8.26 -6.30 -10.97
N ASN A 116 9.39 -6.85 -11.43
CA ASN A 116 9.83 -8.20 -11.07
C ASN A 116 10.99 -8.22 -10.06
N GLY A 117 11.48 -7.06 -9.61
CA GLY A 117 12.59 -6.98 -8.66
C GLY A 117 13.93 -7.45 -9.22
N VAL A 118 14.16 -7.30 -10.53
CA VAL A 118 15.43 -7.65 -11.16
C VAL A 118 16.26 -6.39 -11.36
N ILE A 119 17.52 -6.44 -10.95
CA ILE A 119 18.52 -5.43 -11.27
C ILE A 119 19.48 -5.95 -12.33
N THR A 120 19.84 -5.09 -13.27
CA THR A 120 20.90 -5.37 -14.24
C THR A 120 22.15 -4.63 -13.80
N VAL A 121 23.25 -5.38 -13.67
CA VAL A 121 24.57 -4.86 -13.30
C VAL A 121 25.32 -4.52 -14.60
N PRO A 122 25.87 -3.30 -14.73
CA PRO A 122 26.61 -2.91 -15.93
C PRO A 122 27.86 -3.79 -16.15
N ILE A 123 28.08 -4.15 -17.39
CA ILE A 123 29.34 -4.83 -17.78
C ILE A 123 30.51 -3.90 -17.47
N GLY A 124 31.55 -4.46 -16.83
CA GLY A 124 32.72 -3.69 -16.42
C GLY A 124 32.60 -3.09 -15.00
N THR A 125 31.55 -3.39 -14.27
CA THR A 125 31.49 -3.07 -12.84
C THR A 125 32.69 -3.69 -12.12
N THR A 126 33.35 -2.91 -11.29
CA THR A 126 34.55 -3.34 -10.56
C THR A 126 34.20 -4.40 -9.52
N LEU A 127 34.95 -5.50 -9.53
CA LEU A 127 34.82 -6.52 -8.51
C LEU A 127 35.28 -5.96 -7.16
N ASN A 128 34.58 -6.28 -6.10
CA ASN A 128 34.81 -5.73 -4.76
C ASN A 128 34.62 -6.74 -3.62
N PHE A 129 34.37 -8.01 -3.96
CA PHE A 129 34.07 -9.03 -2.97
C PHE A 129 34.72 -10.38 -3.32
N ASP A 130 35.29 -11.03 -2.32
CA ASP A 130 35.78 -12.42 -2.36
C ASP A 130 34.67 -13.31 -1.83
N SER A 131 34.05 -14.10 -2.71
CA SER A 131 32.83 -14.87 -2.36
C SER A 131 33.13 -16.23 -1.75
N ASP A 132 34.32 -16.80 -1.97
CA ASP A 132 34.70 -18.13 -1.53
C ASP A 132 35.82 -18.15 -0.47
N GLY A 133 36.42 -16.98 -0.18
CA GLY A 133 37.42 -16.82 0.88
C GLY A 133 38.84 -17.22 0.48
N ASP A 134 39.13 -17.34 -0.81
CA ASP A 134 40.46 -17.68 -1.32
C ASP A 134 41.41 -16.47 -1.45
N SER A 135 40.97 -15.29 -1.02
CA SER A 135 41.64 -13.99 -1.11
C SER A 135 41.74 -13.40 -2.52
N ILE A 136 40.96 -13.94 -3.47
CA ILE A 136 40.79 -13.39 -4.80
C ILE A 136 39.42 -12.76 -4.91
N VAL A 137 39.38 -11.49 -5.36
CA VAL A 137 38.11 -10.80 -5.57
C VAL A 137 37.46 -11.32 -6.86
N ASP A 138 36.35 -12.03 -6.73
CA ASP A 138 35.68 -12.78 -7.79
C ASP A 138 34.21 -12.38 -8.02
N SER A 139 33.69 -11.48 -7.21
CA SER A 139 32.29 -11.09 -7.21
C SER A 139 32.10 -9.58 -7.07
N VAL A 140 30.88 -9.12 -7.39
CA VAL A 140 30.40 -7.77 -7.04
C VAL A 140 29.42 -7.91 -5.90
N ARG A 141 29.74 -7.27 -4.79
CA ARG A 141 28.81 -7.09 -3.67
C ARG A 141 28.12 -5.74 -3.84
N ILE A 142 26.81 -5.77 -3.82
CA ILE A 142 25.92 -4.61 -3.96
C ILE A 142 25.08 -4.51 -2.70
N ILE A 143 24.96 -3.30 -2.15
CA ILE A 143 24.06 -3.01 -1.04
C ILE A 143 22.95 -2.13 -1.60
N VAL A 144 21.70 -2.58 -1.46
CA VAL A 144 20.53 -1.87 -1.95
C VAL A 144 19.53 -1.62 -0.84
N SER A 145 18.84 -0.48 -0.92
CA SER A 145 17.70 -0.18 -0.06
C SER A 145 16.55 0.28 -0.93
N TYR A 146 15.35 -0.18 -0.63
CA TYR A 146 14.15 0.13 -1.39
C TYR A 146 12.88 -0.09 -0.59
N VAL A 147 11.77 0.44 -1.10
CA VAL A 147 10.43 0.17 -0.60
C VAL A 147 9.71 -0.70 -1.64
N TYR A 148 9.08 -1.77 -1.23
CA TYR A 148 8.26 -2.59 -2.11
C TYR A 148 6.79 -2.53 -1.72
N ARG A 149 5.91 -2.71 -2.72
CA ARG A 149 4.48 -2.83 -2.51
C ARG A 149 4.11 -4.27 -2.24
N ILE A 150 3.36 -4.48 -1.18
CA ILE A 150 2.84 -5.81 -0.86
C ILE A 150 1.65 -6.06 -1.78
N ASN A 151 1.83 -6.90 -2.78
CA ASN A 151 0.72 -7.36 -3.61
C ASN A 151 -0.01 -8.52 -2.93
N ASN A 152 -1.32 -8.53 -3.09
CA ASN A 152 -2.12 -9.70 -2.71
C ASN A 152 -1.82 -10.80 -3.75
N ILE A 153 -0.88 -11.68 -3.45
CA ILE A 153 -0.60 -12.85 -4.30
C ILE A 153 -1.59 -13.93 -3.88
N PRO A 154 -2.52 -14.35 -4.78
CA PRO A 154 -3.44 -15.44 -4.47
C PRO A 154 -2.65 -16.70 -4.09
N GLY A 155 -2.88 -17.22 -2.90
CA GLY A 155 -2.24 -18.45 -2.40
C GLY A 155 -1.05 -18.27 -1.48
N GLU A 156 -0.47 -17.11 -1.33
CA GLU A 156 0.45 -16.84 -0.23
C GLU A 156 -0.35 -16.58 1.06
N ASN A 157 0.02 -17.29 2.14
CA ASN A 157 -0.42 -16.98 3.49
C ASN A 157 0.19 -15.62 3.88
N THR A 158 -0.39 -14.56 3.33
CA THR A 158 -0.05 -13.20 3.74
C THR A 158 -0.35 -13.09 5.21
N THR A 159 0.65 -12.75 5.98
CA THR A 159 0.57 -12.47 7.41
C THR A 159 -0.70 -11.65 7.66
N ILE A 160 -1.51 -12.09 8.60
CA ILE A 160 -2.73 -11.40 9.04
C ILE A 160 -2.47 -9.89 9.10
N GLY A 161 -3.17 -9.13 8.24
CA GLY A 161 -3.07 -7.67 8.19
C GLY A 161 -2.37 -7.05 6.97
N SER A 162 -1.66 -7.82 6.14
CA SER A 162 -1.09 -7.27 4.90
C SER A 162 -2.12 -7.24 3.77
N ASN A 163 -2.22 -6.12 3.06
CA ASN A 163 -3.17 -5.89 1.97
C ASN A 163 -4.66 -6.04 2.34
N ARG A 164 -4.97 -5.85 3.60
CA ARG A 164 -6.36 -5.88 4.07
C ARG A 164 -6.63 -4.67 4.95
N ILE A 165 -7.84 -4.17 4.85
CA ILE A 165 -8.35 -3.12 5.73
C ILE A 165 -9.54 -3.66 6.52
N THR A 166 -9.70 -3.14 7.71
CA THR A 166 -10.83 -3.45 8.58
C THR A 166 -11.95 -2.44 8.32
N ILE A 167 -13.17 -2.94 8.10
CA ILE A 167 -14.33 -2.13 7.76
C ILE A 167 -15.48 -2.46 8.69
N TRP A 168 -16.12 -1.41 9.20
CA TRP A 168 -17.40 -1.45 9.87
C TRP A 168 -18.50 -1.21 8.83
N PHE A 169 -19.34 -2.19 8.57
CA PHE A 169 -20.43 -2.07 7.59
C PHE A 169 -21.81 -2.19 8.23
N ASP A 170 -21.86 -2.49 9.52
CA ASP A 170 -23.11 -2.55 10.28
C ASP A 170 -23.41 -1.24 10.99
N ARG A 171 -24.66 -1.10 11.41
CA ARG A 171 -25.18 0.05 12.11
C ARG A 171 -24.41 0.34 13.41
N GLY A 172 -24.00 1.59 13.60
CA GLY A 172 -23.26 2.01 14.78
C GLY A 172 -23.14 3.52 14.91
N ILE A 173 -22.70 3.97 16.07
CA ILE A 173 -22.35 5.38 16.31
C ILE A 173 -20.83 5.51 16.27
N PHE A 174 -20.36 6.38 15.41
CA PHE A 174 -18.95 6.61 15.15
C PHE A 174 -18.59 8.09 15.27
N GLN A 175 -17.33 8.36 15.60
CA GLN A 175 -16.72 9.69 15.51
C GLN A 175 -15.58 9.64 14.50
N THR A 176 -15.55 10.60 13.56
CA THR A 176 -14.53 10.68 12.52
C THR A 176 -14.13 12.11 12.25
N ASP A 177 -12.90 12.30 11.80
CA ASP A 177 -12.38 13.56 11.23
C ASP A 177 -12.44 13.59 9.70
N GLN A 178 -13.00 12.53 9.08
CA GLN A 178 -13.12 12.39 7.63
C GLN A 178 -14.47 12.94 7.15
N TYR A 179 -14.59 14.24 7.10
CA TYR A 179 -15.78 14.97 6.62
C TYR A 179 -15.38 16.25 5.90
N ASP A 180 -16.26 16.76 5.04
CA ASP A 180 -16.06 18.02 4.32
C ASP A 180 -16.15 19.21 5.28
N THR A 181 -15.01 19.81 5.60
CA THR A 181 -14.91 20.93 6.54
C THR A 181 -15.55 22.24 6.01
N HIS A 182 -15.94 22.29 4.73
CA HIS A 182 -16.61 23.44 4.13
C HIS A 182 -18.14 23.39 4.28
N GLN A 183 -18.67 22.30 4.87
CA GLN A 183 -20.09 22.11 5.09
C GLN A 183 -20.50 22.43 6.53
N GLN A 184 -21.78 22.71 6.72
CA GLN A 184 -22.37 22.84 8.05
C GLN A 184 -23.10 21.54 8.43
N TYR A 185 -22.90 21.11 9.65
CA TYR A 185 -23.47 19.88 10.19
C TYR A 185 -24.45 20.22 11.32
N ALA A 186 -25.71 19.89 11.12
CA ALA A 186 -26.74 20.01 12.14
C ALA A 186 -27.16 18.63 12.64
N VAL A 187 -27.52 18.49 13.90
CA VAL A 187 -28.06 17.25 14.44
C VAL A 187 -29.25 16.78 13.61
N ASN A 188 -29.32 15.49 13.32
CA ASN A 188 -30.29 14.83 12.44
C ASN A 188 -30.14 15.13 10.93
N ALA A 189 -29.12 15.90 10.51
CA ALA A 189 -28.83 16.04 9.08
C ALA A 189 -28.43 14.70 8.47
N THR A 190 -28.94 14.40 7.28
CA THR A 190 -28.52 13.25 6.49
C THR A 190 -27.11 13.46 5.95
N LEU A 191 -26.30 12.44 6.03
CA LEU A 191 -24.95 12.42 5.49
C LEU A 191 -24.89 11.58 4.22
N PHE A 192 -24.15 12.11 3.26
CA PHE A 192 -23.78 11.49 2.00
C PHE A 192 -22.27 11.28 1.98
N VAL A 193 -21.76 10.65 0.94
CA VAL A 193 -20.34 10.47 0.71
C VAL A 193 -19.96 11.19 -0.58
N ASN A 194 -18.90 11.99 -0.54
CA ASN A 194 -18.37 12.65 -1.73
C ASN A 194 -17.35 11.76 -2.47
N SER A 195 -16.79 12.28 -3.57
CA SER A 195 -15.80 11.57 -4.40
C SER A 195 -14.49 11.21 -3.69
N ASP A 196 -14.20 11.83 -2.56
CA ASP A 196 -12.99 11.58 -1.77
C ASP A 196 -13.22 10.57 -0.64
N GLY A 197 -14.44 9.99 -0.59
CA GLY A 197 -14.83 9.04 0.45
C GLY A 197 -15.04 9.66 1.82
N VAL A 198 -15.30 10.96 1.91
CA VAL A 198 -15.57 11.65 3.18
C VAL A 198 -17.03 12.05 3.30
N PHE A 199 -17.49 12.21 4.53
CA PHE A 199 -18.87 12.60 4.80
C PHE A 199 -19.15 14.04 4.42
N THR A 200 -20.34 14.28 3.87
CA THR A 200 -20.83 15.61 3.48
C THR A 200 -22.34 15.71 3.70
N THR A 201 -22.85 16.91 4.00
CA THR A 201 -24.29 17.21 4.00
C THR A 201 -24.82 17.59 2.64
N ALA A 202 -23.94 17.96 1.71
CA ALA A 202 -24.31 18.21 0.32
C ALA A 202 -24.46 16.88 -0.43
N GLN A 203 -25.67 16.57 -0.92
CA GLN A 203 -25.87 15.42 -1.78
C GLN A 203 -25.17 15.64 -3.13
N PRO A 204 -24.11 14.86 -3.47
CA PRO A 204 -23.32 15.12 -4.68
C PRO A 204 -24.13 14.94 -5.97
N SER A 205 -25.07 14.00 -5.99
CA SER A 205 -26.05 13.82 -7.06
C SER A 205 -27.28 13.06 -6.54
N ALA A 206 -28.37 13.04 -7.32
CA ALA A 206 -29.60 12.34 -6.95
C ALA A 206 -29.41 10.81 -6.73
N ASN A 207 -28.34 10.23 -7.27
CA ASN A 207 -28.04 8.81 -7.13
C ASN A 207 -27.18 8.47 -5.90
N HIS A 208 -26.69 9.47 -5.16
CA HIS A 208 -25.92 9.22 -3.95
C HIS A 208 -26.88 8.94 -2.79
N PRO A 209 -26.80 7.76 -2.18
CA PRO A 209 -27.67 7.42 -1.04
C PRO A 209 -27.24 8.20 0.21
N GLY A 210 -28.20 8.52 1.07
CA GLY A 210 -27.88 8.89 2.43
C GLY A 210 -27.39 7.65 3.19
N VAL A 211 -26.27 7.78 3.88
CA VAL A 211 -25.58 6.64 4.51
C VAL A 211 -25.57 6.71 6.02
N ALA A 212 -25.74 7.90 6.56
CA ALA A 212 -25.65 8.15 7.99
C ALA A 212 -26.46 9.39 8.38
N MET A 213 -26.56 9.63 9.66
CA MET A 213 -27.19 10.81 10.24
C MET A 213 -26.26 11.43 11.28
N VAL A 214 -26.17 12.74 11.32
CA VAL A 214 -25.39 13.47 12.32
C VAL A 214 -26.02 13.29 13.69
N THR A 215 -25.24 12.82 14.67
CA THR A 215 -25.64 12.78 16.09
C THR A 215 -24.92 13.83 16.92
N GLY A 216 -23.69 14.20 16.52
CA GLY A 216 -22.91 15.27 17.14
C GLY A 216 -22.14 16.06 16.08
N PRO A 217 -22.48 17.34 15.83
CA PRO A 217 -21.73 18.16 14.89
C PRO A 217 -20.36 18.51 15.44
N PRO A 218 -19.36 18.72 14.56
CA PRO A 218 -18.04 19.19 14.99
C PRO A 218 -18.14 20.58 15.62
N THR A 219 -17.32 20.84 16.63
CA THR A 219 -17.27 22.09 17.37
C THR A 219 -15.85 22.67 17.35
N GLY A 220 -15.67 23.89 17.83
CA GLY A 220 -14.32 24.49 17.93
C GLY A 220 -13.41 23.78 18.94
N LEU A 221 -13.96 22.98 19.85
CA LEU A 221 -13.21 22.20 20.84
C LEU A 221 -13.03 20.74 20.43
N ASP A 222 -14.02 20.18 19.74
CA ASP A 222 -13.99 18.83 19.20
C ASP A 222 -14.27 18.90 17.69
N GLN A 223 -13.20 18.67 16.91
CA GLN A 223 -13.26 18.73 15.44
C GLN A 223 -13.65 17.37 14.83
N THR A 224 -14.30 16.51 15.58
CA THR A 224 -14.84 15.25 15.08
C THR A 224 -16.33 15.36 14.81
N LEU A 225 -16.76 14.69 13.74
CA LEU A 225 -18.17 14.51 13.41
C LEU A 225 -18.64 13.19 14.07
N GLU A 226 -19.67 13.27 14.92
CA GLU A 226 -20.35 12.08 15.42
C GLU A 226 -21.56 11.75 14.56
N LEU A 227 -21.69 10.50 14.18
CA LEU A 227 -22.70 10.05 13.25
C LEU A 227 -23.28 8.68 13.62
N LEU A 228 -24.50 8.45 13.24
CA LEU A 228 -25.16 7.14 13.23
C LEU A 228 -25.13 6.60 11.80
N TRP A 229 -24.31 5.57 11.57
CA TRP A 229 -24.30 4.79 10.34
C TRP A 229 -25.47 3.81 10.31
N TYR A 230 -26.17 3.62 9.17
CA TYR A 230 -27.35 2.76 9.04
C TYR A 230 -27.43 1.93 7.77
#